data_b6fe0a1af0e67aac67b2e8e139b58765
#
_entry.id   b6fe0a1af0e67aac67b2e8e139b58765
#
_cell.length_a   1.000
_cell.length_b   1.000
_cell.length_c   1.000
_cell.angle_alpha   90.00
_cell.angle_beta   90.00
_cell.angle_gamma   90.00
#
_symmetry.space_group_name_H-M   'P 1'
#
loop_
_entity.id
_entity.type
_entity.pdbx_description
1 polymer ?
#
loop_
_entity_poly.entity_id
_entity_poly.type
_entity_poly.pdbx_seq_one_letter_code
_entity_poly.pdbx_strand_id
1 'polypeptide(L)'
;MDLFEYQAKELFAKHNVPTTPGRVTESAEDAKAIAEEIGKPVMVKAQVKVGGRGKAGGVKYAATPDDAFTHAQNILGLDIKGHVVKKLLVAEASDIAEEYYISFLLDRSNRTYLAMCSVEGGMEIEEVAAPKPERLAKVPVNAVKGVDLAFARSIAEQGHLPAEVLDAAAVTIQKLWEVFVGEDATLVEVNPLVRTPDDQILALDGKVTLDANADFRHPDHEQFEDRDATDPL
;
A
#
# COMPACT_ATOMS: atom_id res chain seq x y z
N MET A 1 -12.19 -4.52 8.65
CA MET A 1 -12.61 -3.58 7.57
C MET A 1 -11.45 -3.40 6.62
N ASP A 2 -11.62 -3.74 5.35
CA ASP A 2 -10.61 -3.51 4.31
C ASP A 2 -10.68 -2.06 3.82
N LEU A 3 -9.54 -1.40 3.72
CA LEU A 3 -9.42 -0.03 3.24
C LEU A 3 -9.13 0.01 1.73
N PHE A 4 -9.55 1.10 1.08
CA PHE A 4 -9.02 1.46 -0.22
C PHE A 4 -7.56 1.91 -0.10
N GLU A 5 -6.80 1.83 -1.19
CA GLU A 5 -5.42 2.31 -1.23
C GLU A 5 -5.27 3.76 -0.76
N TYR A 6 -6.15 4.66 -1.20
CA TYR A 6 -6.07 6.07 -0.79
C TYR A 6 -6.29 6.26 0.71
N GLN A 7 -7.15 5.43 1.34
CA GLN A 7 -7.37 5.43 2.78
C GLN A 7 -6.15 4.86 3.54
N ALA A 8 -5.54 3.78 3.03
CA ALA A 8 -4.29 3.25 3.57
C ALA A 8 -3.18 4.31 3.52
N LYS A 9 -3.08 5.07 2.43
CA LYS A 9 -2.11 6.17 2.30
C LYS A 9 -2.36 7.29 3.31
N GLU A 10 -3.60 7.59 3.67
CA GLU A 10 -3.92 8.55 4.73
C GLU A 10 -3.38 8.10 6.08
N LEU A 11 -3.53 6.80 6.42
CA LEU A 11 -2.95 6.24 7.64
C LEU A 11 -1.41 6.25 7.59
N PHE A 12 -0.83 5.96 6.46
CA PHE A 12 0.63 6.04 6.28
C PHE A 12 1.14 7.47 6.52
N ALA A 13 0.46 8.46 5.96
CA ALA A 13 0.81 9.87 6.19
C ALA A 13 0.69 10.27 7.66
N LYS A 14 -0.35 9.81 8.35
CA LYS A 14 -0.57 10.04 9.79
C LYS A 14 0.62 9.53 10.63
N HIS A 15 1.22 8.41 10.23
CA HIS A 15 2.37 7.80 10.91
C HIS A 15 3.71 8.13 10.27
N ASN A 16 3.76 9.12 9.39
CA ASN A 16 4.98 9.57 8.71
C ASN A 16 5.67 8.50 7.84
N VAL A 17 4.92 7.55 7.33
CA VAL A 17 5.43 6.61 6.32
C VAL A 17 5.61 7.36 5.01
N PRO A 18 6.82 7.34 4.41
CA PRO A 18 7.06 8.03 3.14
C PRO A 18 6.18 7.48 2.01
N THR A 19 5.44 8.36 1.35
CA THR A 19 4.57 8.02 0.22
C THR A 19 4.51 9.20 -0.75
N THR A 20 3.86 9.00 -1.91
CA THR A 20 3.74 10.04 -2.93
C THR A 20 2.49 10.90 -2.73
N PRO A 21 2.55 12.21 -3.07
CA PRO A 21 1.35 13.05 -3.08
C PRO A 21 0.30 12.53 -4.05
N GLY A 22 -0.96 12.62 -3.66
CA GLY A 22 -2.07 12.23 -4.51
C GLY A 22 -3.43 12.56 -3.89
N ARG A 23 -4.46 12.51 -4.71
CA ARG A 23 -5.86 12.72 -4.28
C ARG A 23 -6.81 11.76 -4.98
N VAL A 24 -7.87 11.41 -4.26
CA VAL A 24 -8.98 10.59 -4.79
C VAL A 24 -9.97 11.47 -5.54
N THR A 25 -10.54 10.92 -6.60
CA THR A 25 -11.59 11.58 -7.40
C THR A 25 -12.58 10.57 -7.97
N GLU A 26 -13.75 11.05 -8.37
CA GLU A 26 -14.81 10.28 -9.03
C GLU A 26 -15.07 10.72 -10.48
N SER A 27 -14.33 11.71 -10.98
CA SER A 27 -14.50 12.24 -12.33
C SER A 27 -13.19 12.38 -13.10
N ALA A 28 -13.28 12.25 -14.43
CA ALA A 28 -12.13 12.43 -15.32
C ALA A 28 -11.66 13.89 -15.37
N GLU A 29 -12.58 14.85 -15.28
CA GLU A 29 -12.29 16.28 -15.26
C GLU A 29 -11.47 16.64 -14.01
N ASP A 30 -11.87 16.12 -12.87
CA ASP A 30 -11.15 16.36 -11.61
C ASP A 30 -9.78 15.64 -11.61
N ALA A 31 -9.69 14.45 -12.20
CA ALA A 31 -8.40 13.75 -12.38
C ALA A 31 -7.40 14.60 -13.18
N LYS A 32 -7.85 15.26 -14.24
CA LYS A 32 -7.04 16.22 -15.00
C LYS A 32 -6.60 17.40 -14.14
N ALA A 33 -7.52 17.99 -13.38
CA ALA A 33 -7.23 19.12 -12.48
C ALA A 33 -6.19 18.75 -11.41
N ILE A 34 -6.29 17.55 -10.83
CA ILE A 34 -5.31 17.03 -9.87
C ILE A 34 -3.94 16.87 -10.53
N ALA A 35 -3.88 16.34 -11.74
CA ALA A 35 -2.64 16.18 -12.49
C ALA A 35 -1.98 17.53 -12.81
N GLU A 36 -2.77 18.54 -13.18
CA GLU A 36 -2.30 19.91 -13.40
C GLU A 36 -1.70 20.51 -12.11
N GLU A 37 -2.35 20.30 -10.97
CA GLU A 37 -1.90 20.78 -9.67
C GLU A 37 -0.60 20.11 -9.22
N ILE A 38 -0.45 18.80 -9.44
CA ILE A 38 0.79 18.06 -9.15
C ILE A 38 1.92 18.57 -10.05
N GLY A 39 1.65 18.92 -11.30
CA GLY A 39 2.61 19.51 -12.22
C GLY A 39 3.74 18.58 -12.68
N LYS A 40 3.57 17.28 -12.47
CA LYS A 40 4.49 16.19 -12.84
C LYS A 40 3.69 15.02 -13.39
N PRO A 41 4.34 14.06 -14.06
CA PRO A 41 3.66 12.82 -14.44
C PRO A 41 2.97 12.14 -13.25
N VAL A 42 1.81 11.54 -13.49
CA VAL A 42 1.00 10.91 -12.47
C VAL A 42 0.67 9.46 -12.83
N MET A 43 0.32 8.69 -11.82
CA MET A 43 -0.37 7.40 -11.96
C MET A 43 -1.87 7.63 -11.73
N VAL A 44 -2.70 7.05 -12.59
CA VAL A 44 -4.16 7.01 -12.41
C VAL A 44 -4.53 5.59 -12.02
N LYS A 45 -5.03 5.40 -10.81
CA LYS A 45 -5.22 4.09 -10.20
C LYS A 45 -6.67 3.86 -9.78
N ALA A 46 -7.24 2.77 -10.30
CA ALA A 46 -8.56 2.31 -9.85
C ALA A 46 -8.57 2.05 -8.35
N GLN A 47 -9.59 2.52 -7.65
CA GLN A 47 -9.79 2.24 -6.23
C GLN A 47 -10.85 1.15 -6.07
N VAL A 48 -10.37 -0.08 -5.93
CA VAL A 48 -11.18 -1.28 -5.63
C VAL A 48 -10.43 -2.10 -4.59
N LYS A 49 -11.19 -2.84 -3.76
CA LYS A 49 -10.64 -3.62 -2.63
C LYS A 49 -10.17 -5.02 -3.03
N VAL A 50 -9.68 -5.17 -4.26
CA VAL A 50 -9.13 -6.43 -4.81
C VAL A 50 -7.77 -6.21 -5.44
N GLY A 51 -6.94 -7.24 -5.43
CA GLY A 51 -5.63 -7.22 -6.07
C GLY A 51 -5.69 -7.43 -7.60
N GLY A 52 -4.56 -7.19 -8.26
CA GLY A 52 -4.44 -7.41 -9.71
C GLY A 52 -4.98 -6.27 -10.58
N ARG A 53 -5.16 -5.08 -9.99
CA ARG A 53 -5.65 -3.88 -10.70
C ARG A 53 -4.82 -3.54 -11.93
N GLY A 54 -3.50 -3.65 -11.83
CA GLY A 54 -2.58 -3.38 -12.94
C GLY A 54 -2.80 -4.33 -14.12
N LYS A 55 -2.91 -5.63 -13.86
CA LYS A 55 -3.18 -6.66 -14.88
C LYS A 55 -4.54 -6.45 -15.57
N ALA A 56 -5.50 -5.88 -14.84
CA ALA A 56 -6.84 -5.57 -15.36
C ALA A 56 -6.94 -4.23 -16.09
N GLY A 57 -5.85 -3.48 -16.24
CA GLY A 57 -5.83 -2.17 -16.87
C GLY A 57 -6.30 -1.02 -15.98
N GLY A 58 -6.41 -1.25 -14.68
CA GLY A 58 -6.85 -0.27 -13.68
C GLY A 58 -5.75 0.66 -13.15
N VAL A 59 -4.51 0.54 -13.64
CA VAL A 59 -3.38 1.39 -13.24
C VAL A 59 -2.66 1.86 -14.49
N LYS A 60 -2.62 3.19 -14.71
CA LYS A 60 -2.04 3.79 -15.91
C LYS A 60 -1.15 4.98 -15.58
N TYR A 61 -0.01 5.05 -16.25
CA TYR A 61 0.88 6.20 -16.25
C TYR A 61 0.35 7.28 -17.18
N ALA A 62 0.36 8.53 -16.71
CA ALA A 62 -0.03 9.70 -17.49
C ALA A 62 1.10 10.73 -17.46
N ALA A 63 1.72 10.96 -18.63
CA ALA A 63 2.78 11.94 -18.78
C ALA A 63 2.25 13.38 -18.70
N THR A 64 1.00 13.58 -19.07
CA THR A 64 0.34 14.90 -19.13
C THR A 64 -1.03 14.86 -18.45
N PRO A 65 -1.60 16.03 -18.07
CA PRO A 65 -2.96 16.11 -17.56
C PRO A 65 -4.02 15.60 -18.54
N ASP A 66 -3.83 15.79 -19.85
CA ASP A 66 -4.73 15.27 -20.88
C ASP A 66 -4.70 13.73 -20.93
N ASP A 67 -3.53 13.13 -20.77
CA ASP A 67 -3.41 11.68 -20.65
C ASP A 67 -4.12 11.18 -19.38
N ALA A 68 -4.01 11.89 -18.27
CA ALA A 68 -4.72 11.57 -17.02
C ALA A 68 -6.24 11.58 -17.22
N PHE A 69 -6.76 12.56 -17.94
CA PHE A 69 -8.18 12.62 -18.32
C PHE A 69 -8.61 11.40 -19.12
N THR A 70 -7.86 11.06 -20.16
CA THR A 70 -8.16 9.90 -21.03
C THR A 70 -8.13 8.60 -20.25
N HIS A 71 -7.11 8.37 -19.44
CA HIS A 71 -7.03 7.18 -18.59
C HIS A 71 -8.16 7.12 -17.56
N ALA A 72 -8.50 8.24 -16.97
CA ALA A 72 -9.62 8.31 -16.02
C ALA A 72 -10.94 7.92 -16.66
N GLN A 73 -11.23 8.39 -17.87
CA GLN A 73 -12.42 7.99 -18.63
C GLN A 73 -12.46 6.48 -18.90
N ASN A 74 -11.32 5.88 -19.24
CA ASN A 74 -11.23 4.46 -19.56
C ASN A 74 -11.30 3.56 -18.32
N ILE A 75 -10.82 4.02 -17.16
CA ILE A 75 -10.77 3.25 -15.91
C ILE A 75 -12.06 3.34 -15.13
N LEU A 76 -12.70 4.51 -15.09
CA LEU A 76 -14.01 4.67 -14.43
C LEU A 76 -15.06 3.80 -15.12
N GLY A 77 -15.74 2.98 -14.31
CA GLY A 77 -16.73 2.02 -14.80
C GLY A 77 -16.17 0.66 -15.23
N LEU A 78 -14.85 0.49 -15.22
CA LEU A 78 -14.22 -0.81 -15.50
C LEU A 78 -14.61 -1.83 -14.42
N ASP A 79 -14.90 -3.07 -14.82
CA ASP A 79 -15.10 -4.18 -13.90
C ASP A 79 -13.76 -4.87 -13.62
N ILE A 80 -13.34 -4.90 -12.37
CA ILE A 80 -12.14 -5.60 -11.92
C ILE A 80 -12.57 -6.70 -10.94
N LYS A 81 -12.62 -7.92 -11.41
CA LYS A 81 -13.01 -9.10 -10.62
C LYS A 81 -14.37 -8.94 -9.91
N GLY A 82 -15.34 -8.37 -10.60
CA GLY A 82 -16.69 -8.12 -10.07
C GLY A 82 -16.85 -6.81 -9.31
N HIS A 83 -15.79 -5.99 -9.23
CA HIS A 83 -15.84 -4.66 -8.60
C HIS A 83 -15.79 -3.58 -9.68
N VAL A 84 -16.87 -2.81 -9.79
CA VAL A 84 -16.94 -1.66 -10.70
C VAL A 84 -16.17 -0.49 -10.11
N VAL A 85 -15.24 0.08 -10.89
CA VAL A 85 -14.44 1.22 -10.48
C VAL A 85 -15.30 2.48 -10.43
N LYS A 86 -15.46 3.04 -9.24
CA LYS A 86 -16.20 4.29 -8.99
C LYS A 86 -15.29 5.44 -8.60
N LYS A 87 -14.09 5.14 -8.10
CA LYS A 87 -13.11 6.10 -7.60
C LYS A 87 -11.74 5.83 -8.19
N LEU A 88 -10.98 6.91 -8.37
CA LEU A 88 -9.60 6.90 -8.82
C LEU A 88 -8.71 7.59 -7.79
N LEU A 89 -7.49 7.07 -7.62
CA LEU A 89 -6.40 7.81 -6.98
C LEU A 89 -5.48 8.34 -8.08
N VAL A 90 -5.29 9.65 -8.12
CA VAL A 90 -4.31 10.31 -8.98
C VAL A 90 -3.14 10.71 -8.10
N ALA A 91 -1.99 10.09 -8.31
CA ALA A 91 -0.80 10.28 -7.49
C ALA A 91 0.43 10.58 -8.34
N GLU A 92 1.38 11.37 -7.79
CA GLU A 92 2.66 11.61 -8.45
C GLU A 92 3.32 10.28 -8.82
N ALA A 93 3.76 10.15 -10.06
CA ALA A 93 4.52 8.99 -10.53
C ALA A 93 5.95 9.04 -9.93
N SER A 94 6.44 7.88 -9.50
CA SER A 94 7.78 7.74 -8.96
C SER A 94 8.70 7.05 -9.95
N ASP A 95 9.95 7.49 -10.00
CA ASP A 95 11.01 6.72 -10.64
C ASP A 95 11.37 5.54 -9.74
N ILE A 96 11.31 4.34 -10.30
CA ILE A 96 11.51 3.10 -9.56
C ILE A 96 12.81 2.45 -10.02
N ALA A 97 13.77 2.31 -9.10
CA ALA A 97 14.99 1.55 -9.34
C ALA A 97 14.80 0.07 -8.97
N GLU A 98 14.18 -0.20 -7.82
CA GLU A 98 13.88 -1.56 -7.35
C GLU A 98 12.54 -1.59 -6.61
N GLU A 99 11.88 -2.75 -6.62
CA GLU A 99 10.61 -2.99 -5.96
C GLU A 99 10.76 -4.09 -4.92
N TYR A 100 10.32 -3.83 -3.68
CA TYR A 100 10.37 -4.74 -2.54
C TYR A 100 8.97 -5.05 -2.01
N TYR A 101 8.89 -6.05 -1.16
CA TYR A 101 7.69 -6.43 -0.43
C TYR A 101 7.91 -6.33 1.07
N ILE A 102 6.96 -5.76 1.78
CA ILE A 102 6.90 -5.78 3.25
C ILE A 102 5.45 -5.89 3.71
N SER A 103 5.19 -6.74 4.70
CA SER A 103 3.90 -6.80 5.37
C SER A 103 4.03 -7.14 6.84
N PHE A 104 3.04 -6.70 7.62
CA PHE A 104 2.75 -7.18 8.96
C PHE A 104 1.35 -7.77 8.99
N LEU A 105 1.20 -8.92 9.59
CA LEU A 105 -0.09 -9.59 9.69
C LEU A 105 -0.25 -10.34 11.02
N LEU A 106 -1.51 -10.62 11.35
CA LEU A 106 -1.87 -11.48 12.46
C LEU A 106 -1.79 -12.95 12.03
N ASP A 107 -0.81 -13.68 12.55
CA ASP A 107 -0.67 -15.12 12.38
C ASP A 107 -1.49 -15.86 13.45
N ARG A 108 -2.71 -16.20 13.11
CA ARG A 108 -3.64 -16.87 14.04
C ARG A 108 -3.20 -18.29 14.38
N SER A 109 -2.56 -18.99 13.44
CA SER A 109 -2.12 -20.37 13.62
C SER A 109 -1.02 -20.45 14.69
N ASN A 110 -0.10 -19.51 14.68
CA ASN A 110 1.01 -19.45 15.64
C ASN A 110 0.75 -18.48 16.82
N ARG A 111 -0.44 -17.83 16.84
CA ARG A 111 -0.84 -16.88 17.88
C ARG A 111 0.18 -15.76 18.10
N THR A 112 0.69 -15.22 17.00
CA THR A 112 1.70 -14.16 17.00
C THR A 112 1.47 -13.19 15.86
N TYR A 113 2.24 -12.11 15.84
CA TYR A 113 2.35 -11.27 14.65
C TYR A 113 3.48 -11.78 13.76
N LEU A 114 3.36 -11.55 12.47
CA LEU A 114 4.34 -11.98 11.47
C LEU A 114 4.72 -10.79 10.59
N ALA A 115 6.04 -10.58 10.43
CA ALA A 115 6.57 -9.73 9.38
C ALA A 115 6.99 -10.58 8.19
N MET A 116 6.64 -10.15 6.99
CA MET A 116 7.13 -10.75 5.75
C MET A 116 7.87 -9.71 4.93
N CYS A 117 9.02 -10.06 4.38
CA CYS A 117 9.85 -9.16 3.60
C CYS A 117 10.56 -9.89 2.47
N SER A 118 10.62 -9.26 1.30
CA SER A 118 11.36 -9.79 0.15
C SER A 118 11.95 -8.66 -0.70
N VAL A 119 13.13 -8.91 -1.24
CA VAL A 119 13.73 -8.06 -2.27
C VAL A 119 12.96 -8.14 -3.60
N GLU A 120 12.12 -9.15 -3.76
CA GLU A 120 11.25 -9.34 -4.93
C GLU A 120 9.84 -8.85 -4.61
N GLY A 121 9.50 -7.65 -5.06
CA GLY A 121 8.19 -7.04 -4.92
C GLY A 121 7.56 -6.67 -6.25
N GLY A 122 6.42 -6.00 -6.20
CA GLY A 122 5.69 -5.58 -7.39
C GLY A 122 4.87 -6.68 -8.07
N MET A 123 4.86 -7.88 -7.53
CA MET A 123 4.10 -9.04 -8.00
C MET A 123 3.32 -9.66 -6.85
N GLU A 124 2.40 -10.58 -7.17
CA GLU A 124 1.69 -11.32 -6.14
C GLU A 124 2.69 -12.13 -5.29
N ILE A 125 2.61 -12.00 -3.97
CA ILE A 125 3.64 -12.60 -3.08
C ILE A 125 3.65 -14.13 -3.16
N GLU A 126 2.53 -14.74 -3.49
CA GLU A 126 2.40 -16.17 -3.71
C GLU A 126 3.23 -16.64 -4.92
N GLU A 127 3.36 -15.79 -5.95
CA GLU A 127 4.21 -16.06 -7.13
C GLU A 127 5.71 -16.07 -6.77
N VAL A 128 6.10 -15.34 -5.73
CA VAL A 128 7.47 -15.34 -5.19
C VAL A 128 7.70 -16.56 -4.29
N ALA A 129 6.78 -16.81 -3.36
CA ALA A 129 6.94 -17.83 -2.33
C ALA A 129 6.84 -19.27 -2.85
N ALA A 130 6.00 -19.52 -3.87
CA ALA A 130 5.76 -20.87 -4.37
C ALA A 130 7.01 -21.52 -5.00
N PRO A 131 7.76 -20.87 -5.93
CA PRO A 131 8.94 -21.46 -6.53
C PRO A 131 10.20 -21.35 -5.66
N LYS A 132 10.29 -20.34 -4.78
CA LYS A 132 11.48 -20.04 -3.98
C LYS A 132 11.09 -19.52 -2.60
N PRO A 133 10.66 -20.39 -1.68
CA PRO A 133 10.23 -19.98 -0.33
C PRO A 133 11.28 -19.17 0.44
N GLU A 134 12.56 -19.41 0.18
CA GLU A 134 13.70 -18.72 0.79
C GLU A 134 13.80 -17.23 0.40
N ARG A 135 13.12 -16.82 -0.68
CA ARG A 135 13.07 -15.43 -1.12
C ARG A 135 12.12 -14.57 -0.30
N LEU A 136 11.21 -15.20 0.44
CA LEU A 136 10.28 -14.53 1.33
C LEU A 136 10.67 -14.79 2.77
N ALA A 137 11.23 -13.79 3.46
CA ALA A 137 11.48 -13.86 4.88
C ALA A 137 10.15 -13.83 5.65
N LYS A 138 10.02 -14.73 6.63
CA LYS A 138 8.89 -14.79 7.57
C LYS A 138 9.44 -14.68 8.98
N VAL A 139 9.24 -13.53 9.60
CA VAL A 139 9.85 -13.17 10.88
C VAL A 139 8.76 -13.00 11.94
N PRO A 140 8.64 -13.92 12.92
CA PRO A 140 7.70 -13.74 14.02
C PRO A 140 8.01 -12.46 14.82
N VAL A 141 6.97 -11.73 15.20
CA VAL A 141 7.08 -10.50 15.97
C VAL A 141 6.37 -10.67 17.31
N ASN A 142 7.11 -10.49 18.40
CA ASN A 142 6.54 -10.49 19.74
C ASN A 142 5.74 -9.20 19.97
N ALA A 143 4.46 -9.33 20.32
CA ALA A 143 3.55 -8.20 20.49
C ALA A 143 3.97 -7.24 21.62
N VAL A 144 4.65 -7.75 22.65
CA VAL A 144 5.09 -6.96 23.80
C VAL A 144 6.38 -6.18 23.48
N LYS A 145 7.35 -6.85 22.86
CA LYS A 145 8.63 -6.23 22.48
C LYS A 145 8.47 -5.30 21.28
N GLY A 146 7.55 -5.62 20.37
CA GLY A 146 7.33 -4.86 19.17
C GLY A 146 8.49 -4.90 18.17
N VAL A 147 8.59 -3.87 17.34
CA VAL A 147 9.64 -3.68 16.35
C VAL A 147 10.36 -2.37 16.61
N ASP A 148 11.55 -2.46 17.18
CA ASP A 148 12.47 -1.34 17.26
C ASP A 148 13.27 -1.20 15.95
N LEU A 149 14.12 -0.18 15.86
CA LEU A 149 14.88 0.10 14.63
C LEU A 149 15.84 -1.06 14.28
N ALA A 150 16.49 -1.66 15.29
CA ALA A 150 17.40 -2.78 15.08
C ALA A 150 16.66 -4.03 14.56
N PHE A 151 15.48 -4.30 15.12
CA PHE A 151 14.65 -5.41 14.67
C PHE A 151 14.09 -5.17 13.26
N ALA A 152 13.65 -3.94 12.95
CA ALA A 152 13.21 -3.55 11.62
C ALA A 152 14.34 -3.74 10.58
N ARG A 153 15.58 -3.35 10.93
CA ARG A 153 16.74 -3.59 10.09
C ARG A 153 16.97 -5.09 9.83
N SER A 154 16.83 -5.91 10.86
CA SER A 154 16.98 -7.37 10.72
C SER A 154 15.92 -7.98 9.80
N ILE A 155 14.67 -7.46 9.81
CA ILE A 155 13.61 -7.87 8.88
C ILE A 155 14.05 -7.57 7.43
N ALA A 156 14.57 -6.39 7.17
CA ALA A 156 15.06 -6.00 5.85
C ALA A 156 16.24 -6.86 5.39
N GLU A 157 17.19 -7.16 6.28
CA GLU A 157 18.32 -8.05 6.01
C GLU A 157 17.85 -9.47 5.66
N GLN A 158 16.92 -10.02 6.42
CA GLN A 158 16.35 -11.36 6.16
C GLN A 158 15.59 -11.41 4.82
N GLY A 159 14.97 -10.28 4.42
CA GLY A 159 14.33 -10.11 3.11
C GLY A 159 15.31 -9.92 1.96
N HIS A 160 16.62 -9.91 2.23
CA HIS A 160 17.70 -9.70 1.26
C HIS A 160 17.71 -8.30 0.60
N LEU A 161 17.20 -7.28 1.27
CA LEU A 161 17.32 -5.91 0.77
C LEU A 161 18.79 -5.49 0.69
N PRO A 162 19.16 -4.69 -0.34
CA PRO A 162 20.54 -4.23 -0.51
C PRO A 162 21.07 -3.43 0.69
N ALA A 163 22.37 -3.55 0.96
CA ALA A 163 23.01 -2.90 2.09
C ALA A 163 22.83 -1.37 2.09
N GLU A 164 22.79 -0.76 0.92
CA GLU A 164 22.67 0.69 0.72
C GLU A 164 21.34 1.27 1.21
N VAL A 165 20.28 0.42 1.26
CA VAL A 165 18.93 0.87 1.66
C VAL A 165 18.48 0.33 3.00
N LEU A 166 19.28 -0.48 3.70
CA LEU A 166 18.87 -1.11 4.94
C LEU A 166 18.45 -0.11 6.03
N ASP A 167 19.16 0.98 6.19
CA ASP A 167 18.83 1.98 7.22
C ASP A 167 17.53 2.73 6.89
N ALA A 168 17.36 3.15 5.64
CA ALA A 168 16.13 3.81 5.19
C ALA A 168 14.93 2.85 5.23
N ALA A 169 15.12 1.60 4.82
CA ALA A 169 14.10 0.56 4.90
C ALA A 169 13.71 0.26 6.36
N ALA A 170 14.68 0.18 7.27
CA ALA A 170 14.42 -0.05 8.69
C ALA A 170 13.53 1.03 9.30
N VAL A 171 13.81 2.29 9.00
CA VAL A 171 12.98 3.43 9.46
C VAL A 171 11.54 3.30 8.96
N THR A 172 11.37 2.98 7.68
CA THR A 172 10.04 2.81 7.08
C THR A 172 9.32 1.58 7.65
N ILE A 173 10.00 0.45 7.81
CA ILE A 173 9.43 -0.78 8.40
C ILE A 173 8.96 -0.52 9.84
N GLN A 174 9.74 0.19 10.65
CA GLN A 174 9.33 0.56 12.01
C GLN A 174 8.06 1.40 12.02
N LYS A 175 7.95 2.38 11.11
CA LYS A 175 6.74 3.20 10.97
C LYS A 175 5.53 2.39 10.52
N LEU A 176 5.72 1.41 9.63
CA LEU A 176 4.65 0.49 9.22
C LEU A 176 4.18 -0.39 10.39
N TRP A 177 5.09 -0.81 11.27
CA TRP A 177 4.71 -1.46 12.51
C TRP A 177 3.87 -0.55 13.41
N GLU A 178 4.22 0.72 13.53
CA GLU A 178 3.45 1.71 14.28
C GLU A 178 2.03 1.89 13.71
N VAL A 179 1.87 1.88 12.39
CA VAL A 179 0.54 1.82 11.74
C VAL A 179 -0.20 0.57 12.18
N PHE A 180 0.45 -0.59 12.08
CA PHE A 180 -0.17 -1.89 12.37
C PHE A 180 -0.71 -1.96 13.80
N VAL A 181 0.08 -1.60 14.80
CA VAL A 181 -0.35 -1.64 16.21
C VAL A 181 -1.18 -0.43 16.61
N GLY A 182 -0.83 0.76 16.15
CA GLY A 182 -1.52 2.00 16.52
C GLY A 182 -2.93 2.10 15.99
N GLU A 183 -3.20 1.52 14.83
CA GLU A 183 -4.52 1.51 14.20
C GLU A 183 -5.28 0.18 14.43
N ASP A 184 -4.75 -0.73 15.22
CA ASP A 184 -5.32 -2.08 15.41
C ASP A 184 -5.60 -2.78 14.08
N ALA A 185 -4.63 -2.79 13.19
CA ALA A 185 -4.74 -3.50 11.93
C ALA A 185 -4.48 -5.01 12.11
N THR A 186 -5.09 -5.83 11.26
CA THR A 186 -4.78 -7.26 11.13
C THR A 186 -3.90 -7.55 9.93
N LEU A 187 -3.77 -6.58 9.02
CA LEU A 187 -2.87 -6.59 7.88
C LEU A 187 -2.42 -5.17 7.55
N VAL A 188 -1.11 -4.98 7.37
CA VAL A 188 -0.50 -3.83 6.69
C VAL A 188 0.47 -4.39 5.66
N GLU A 189 0.19 -4.17 4.39
CA GLU A 189 1.01 -4.67 3.28
C GLU A 189 1.42 -3.50 2.39
N VAL A 190 2.68 -3.44 2.04
CA VAL A 190 3.23 -2.50 1.06
C VAL A 190 3.87 -3.31 -0.07
N ASN A 191 3.28 -3.23 -1.26
CA ASN A 191 3.70 -3.97 -2.43
C ASN A 191 3.39 -3.18 -3.72
N PRO A 192 4.38 -2.43 -4.27
CA PRO A 192 5.77 -2.42 -3.84
C PRO A 192 6.12 -1.38 -2.77
N LEU A 193 7.11 -1.70 -1.96
CA LEU A 193 7.98 -0.75 -1.29
C LEU A 193 9.11 -0.46 -2.26
N VAL A 194 9.31 0.79 -2.67
CA VAL A 194 10.23 1.10 -3.77
C VAL A 194 11.50 1.78 -3.29
N ARG A 195 12.60 1.45 -3.98
CA ARG A 195 13.84 2.19 -3.98
C ARG A 195 13.85 3.13 -5.18
N THR A 196 14.04 4.40 -4.94
CA THR A 196 14.24 5.39 -6.00
C THR A 196 15.69 5.41 -6.49
N PRO A 197 16.00 6.03 -7.66
CA PRO A 197 17.39 6.12 -8.14
C PRO A 197 18.36 6.85 -7.19
N ASP A 198 17.84 7.71 -6.29
CA ASP A 198 18.60 8.40 -5.25
C ASP A 198 18.53 7.71 -3.88
N ASP A 199 18.24 6.39 -3.88
CA ASP A 199 18.19 5.50 -2.70
C ASP A 199 17.18 5.89 -1.62
N GLN A 200 16.12 6.61 -1.97
CA GLN A 200 14.99 6.84 -1.10
C GLN A 200 14.08 5.63 -1.08
N ILE A 201 13.40 5.43 0.05
CA ILE A 201 12.42 4.36 0.22
C ILE A 201 11.02 4.98 0.33
N LEU A 202 10.09 4.50 -0.51
CA LEU A 202 8.71 4.97 -0.56
C LEU A 202 7.74 3.80 -0.52
N ALA A 203 6.66 3.93 0.25
CA ALA A 203 5.50 3.05 0.18
C ALA A 203 4.62 3.49 -1.01
N LEU A 204 4.72 2.78 -2.12
CA LEU A 204 4.05 3.18 -3.35
C LEU A 204 2.60 2.69 -3.41
N ASP A 205 2.33 1.48 -2.96
CA ASP A 205 1.00 0.89 -2.90
C ASP A 205 0.82 0.18 -1.57
N GLY A 206 -0.26 0.50 -0.87
CA GLY A 206 -0.56 -0.03 0.46
C GLY A 206 -1.93 -0.66 0.56
N LYS A 207 -1.99 -1.74 1.34
CA LYS A 207 -3.21 -2.41 1.71
C LYS A 207 -3.28 -2.53 3.23
N VAL A 208 -4.38 -2.08 3.82
CA VAL A 208 -4.62 -2.13 5.26
C VAL A 208 -5.97 -2.77 5.53
N THR A 209 -5.99 -3.73 6.45
CA THR A 209 -7.21 -4.28 7.02
C THR A 209 -7.24 -3.95 8.50
N LEU A 210 -8.29 -3.27 8.95
CA LEU A 210 -8.50 -2.88 10.34
C LEU A 210 -9.33 -3.93 11.07
N ASP A 211 -9.03 -4.14 12.35
CA ASP A 211 -9.83 -5.01 13.21
C ASP A 211 -11.10 -4.28 13.67
N ALA A 212 -12.26 -4.70 13.15
CA ALA A 212 -13.55 -4.12 13.54
C ALA A 212 -13.88 -4.30 15.04
N ASN A 213 -13.30 -5.30 15.70
CA ASN A 213 -13.49 -5.47 17.14
C ASN A 213 -12.83 -4.36 17.98
N ALA A 214 -11.93 -3.58 17.38
CA ALA A 214 -11.25 -2.46 18.01
C ALA A 214 -11.89 -1.09 17.68
N ASP A 215 -12.97 -1.03 16.92
CA ASP A 215 -13.61 0.22 16.46
C ASP A 215 -14.02 1.12 17.63
N PHE A 216 -14.38 0.54 18.79
CA PHE A 216 -14.77 1.30 19.98
C PHE A 216 -13.69 2.26 20.48
N ARG A 217 -12.41 2.01 20.18
CA ARG A 217 -11.28 2.87 20.55
C ARG A 217 -10.69 3.67 19.38
N HIS A 218 -11.29 3.55 18.19
CA HIS A 218 -10.90 4.26 16.98
C HIS A 218 -12.09 4.98 16.33
N PRO A 219 -12.67 6.00 16.97
CA PRO A 219 -13.82 6.73 16.38
C PRO A 219 -13.48 7.42 15.08
N ASP A 220 -12.21 7.73 14.83
CA ASP A 220 -11.70 8.28 13.56
C ASP A 220 -11.80 7.29 12.39
N HIS A 221 -11.87 5.98 12.65
CA HIS A 221 -12.03 4.98 11.60
C HIS A 221 -13.41 4.98 10.95
N GLU A 222 -14.42 5.60 11.55
CA GLU A 222 -15.75 5.75 10.95
C GLU A 222 -15.69 6.45 9.58
N GLN A 223 -14.72 7.35 9.36
CA GLN A 223 -14.51 8.00 8.08
C GLN A 223 -14.14 7.03 6.94
N PHE A 224 -13.64 5.85 7.27
CA PHE A 224 -13.23 4.84 6.29
C PHE A 224 -14.35 3.86 5.92
N GLU A 225 -15.51 3.96 6.56
CA GLU A 225 -16.65 3.11 6.22
C GLU A 225 -17.14 3.37 4.80
N ASP A 226 -17.24 2.29 4.04
CA ASP A 226 -17.80 2.32 2.69
C ASP A 226 -19.32 2.21 2.76
N ARG A 227 -20.00 3.35 2.78
CA ARG A 227 -21.46 3.42 2.87
C ARG A 227 -22.16 2.83 1.65
N ASP A 228 -21.46 2.73 0.52
CA ASP A 228 -21.99 2.12 -0.70
C ASP A 228 -21.95 0.58 -0.66
N ALA A 229 -21.14 0.00 0.22
CA ALA A 229 -20.98 -1.43 0.39
C ALA A 229 -21.85 -2.00 1.54
N THR A 230 -22.44 -1.15 2.36
CA THR A 230 -23.40 -1.55 3.39
C THR A 230 -24.75 -1.83 2.75
N ASP A 231 -25.15 -3.12 2.79
CA ASP A 231 -26.50 -3.55 2.41
C ASP A 231 -27.53 -2.79 3.28
N PRO A 232 -28.47 -2.04 2.68
CA PRO A 232 -29.50 -1.36 3.45
C PRO A 232 -30.51 -2.43 3.96
N LEU A 233 -30.27 -2.98 5.13
CA LEU A 233 -31.29 -3.71 5.91
C LEU A 233 -32.06 -2.75 6.80
#